data_c7ec3a377dabe8fa4c6445b37b410f48
#
_entry.id   c7ec3a377dabe8fa4c6445b37b410f48
#
_cell.length_a   1.000
_cell.length_b   1.000
_cell.length_c   1.000
_cell.angle_alpha   90.00
_cell.angle_beta   90.00
_cell.angle_gamma   90.00
#
_symmetry.space_group_name_H-M   'P 1'
#
loop_
_entity.id
_entity.type
_entity.pdbx_description
1 polymer ?
#
loop_
_entity_poly.entity_id
_entity_poly.type
_entity_poly.pdbx_seq_one_letter_code
_entity_poly.pdbx_strand_id
1 'polypeptide(L)'
;MKYLTEDLYKKMQLFQLPLQDGFNFEDLEELFEIDVHEFLMQELMAHDQWYDQYLPAELHSRLFDKKGEISFQELDDDLLDMIRNFRSSVEFEWSKASAKAKQNKQQVKKTASLELRKLLDMTLAESEVRTIRGIDSKEVTLEVYPQWDLGKKLLIVFGGVKGGWASQLHPDDADWWLADEIFADEERENAYQFHMMFGNSEAVGLVQLSFTDVTIYEQDDIFDF
;
A
#
# COMPACT_ATOMS: atom_id res chain seq x y z
N MET A 1 6.23 -3.84 8.33
CA MET A 1 6.51 -4.75 7.18
C MET A 1 8.02 -4.86 6.99
N LYS A 2 8.50 -5.93 6.40
CA LYS A 2 9.95 -6.18 6.27
C LYS A 2 10.52 -5.65 4.95
N TYR A 3 9.74 -5.74 3.89
CA TYR A 3 10.16 -5.32 2.55
C TYR A 3 9.28 -4.21 1.99
N LEU A 4 7.95 -4.41 1.99
CA LEU A 4 6.97 -3.42 1.55
C LEU A 4 6.68 -2.47 2.72
N THR A 5 7.55 -1.49 2.93
CA THR A 5 7.43 -0.56 4.05
C THR A 5 6.46 0.57 3.76
N GLU A 6 5.90 1.17 4.81
CA GLU A 6 5.05 2.36 4.72
C GLU A 6 5.76 3.51 3.99
N ASP A 7 7.04 3.76 4.31
CA ASP A 7 7.83 4.80 3.63
C ASP A 7 7.96 4.53 2.13
N LEU A 8 8.18 3.27 1.75
CA LEU A 8 8.28 2.91 0.33
C LEU A 8 6.95 3.05 -0.38
N TYR A 9 5.83 2.70 0.29
CA TYR A 9 4.50 2.91 -0.24
C TYR A 9 4.20 4.40 -0.43
N LYS A 10 4.46 5.24 0.58
CA LYS A 10 4.26 6.68 0.49
C LYS A 10 5.07 7.30 -0.65
N LYS A 11 6.33 6.90 -0.83
CA LYS A 11 7.13 7.32 -1.99
C LYS A 11 6.50 6.93 -3.32
N MET A 12 5.88 5.74 -3.41
CA MET A 12 5.18 5.28 -4.62
C MET A 12 3.94 6.11 -4.94
N GLN A 13 3.35 6.80 -3.97
CA GLN A 13 2.20 7.67 -4.18
C GLN A 13 2.60 9.07 -4.69
N LEU A 14 3.88 9.43 -4.63
CA LEU A 14 4.33 10.74 -5.08
C LEU A 14 4.48 10.78 -6.62
N PHE A 15 4.09 11.90 -7.22
CA PHE A 15 4.14 12.12 -8.66
C PHE A 15 3.39 11.06 -9.48
N GLN A 16 2.08 10.94 -9.26
CA GLN A 16 1.20 10.03 -10.01
C GLN A 16 0.96 10.47 -11.46
N LEU A 17 1.79 11.38 -11.97
CA LEU A 17 1.79 11.77 -13.37
C LEU A 17 1.97 10.56 -14.29
N PRO A 18 1.25 10.47 -15.40
CA PRO A 18 1.38 9.40 -16.39
C PRO A 18 2.67 9.57 -17.23
N LEU A 19 3.82 9.53 -16.56
CA LEU A 19 5.13 9.76 -17.18
C LEU A 19 5.48 8.62 -18.13
N GLN A 20 5.64 8.96 -19.41
CA GLN A 20 6.18 8.04 -20.42
C GLN A 20 7.57 8.51 -20.85
N ASP A 21 8.44 7.56 -21.13
CA ASP A 21 9.79 7.85 -21.63
C ASP A 21 9.71 8.61 -22.97
N GLY A 22 10.44 9.72 -23.06
CA GLY A 22 10.56 10.51 -24.27
C GLY A 22 9.48 11.58 -24.50
N PHE A 23 8.49 11.71 -23.59
CA PHE A 23 7.51 12.80 -23.63
C PHE A 23 7.99 13.99 -22.79
N ASN A 24 7.83 15.20 -23.28
CA ASN A 24 7.98 16.44 -22.51
C ASN A 24 6.64 16.81 -21.83
N PHE A 25 6.56 17.96 -21.16
CA PHE A 25 5.31 18.39 -20.50
C PHE A 25 4.19 18.70 -21.50
N GLU A 26 4.51 19.32 -22.64
CA GLU A 26 3.53 19.63 -23.70
C GLU A 26 2.93 18.34 -24.28
N ASP A 27 3.77 17.32 -24.52
CA ASP A 27 3.33 16.01 -25.01
C ASP A 27 2.37 15.33 -24.01
N LEU A 28 2.63 15.48 -22.68
CA LEU A 28 1.77 14.93 -21.64
C LEU A 28 0.42 15.65 -21.58
N GLU A 29 0.40 16.97 -21.69
CA GLU A 29 -0.82 17.78 -21.73
C GLU A 29 -1.69 17.41 -22.94
N GLU A 30 -1.09 17.27 -24.12
CA GLU A 30 -1.81 16.89 -25.34
C GLU A 30 -2.34 15.44 -25.27
N LEU A 31 -1.52 14.50 -24.80
CA LEU A 31 -1.88 13.07 -24.80
C LEU A 31 -2.96 12.73 -23.77
N PHE A 32 -2.90 13.35 -22.60
CA PHE A 32 -3.81 13.03 -21.48
C PHE A 32 -4.91 14.08 -21.27
N GLU A 33 -4.92 15.16 -22.08
CA GLU A 33 -5.89 16.25 -21.98
C GLU A 33 -5.93 16.85 -20.55
N ILE A 34 -4.77 16.99 -19.90
CA ILE A 34 -4.61 17.53 -18.55
C ILE A 34 -3.75 18.80 -18.57
N ASP A 35 -4.02 19.72 -17.68
CA ASP A 35 -3.08 20.77 -17.31
C ASP A 35 -2.08 20.18 -16.31
N VAL A 36 -0.86 19.88 -16.78
CA VAL A 36 0.18 19.22 -15.96
C VAL A 36 0.61 20.12 -14.82
N HIS A 37 0.62 21.43 -14.99
CA HIS A 37 0.95 22.37 -13.92
C HIS A 37 -0.10 22.34 -12.81
N GLU A 38 -1.39 22.41 -13.17
CA GLU A 38 -2.49 22.32 -12.20
C GLU A 38 -2.52 20.95 -11.50
N PHE A 39 -2.33 19.88 -12.25
CA PHE A 39 -2.25 18.53 -11.69
C PHE A 39 -1.12 18.40 -10.66
N LEU A 40 0.09 18.86 -11.01
CA LEU A 40 1.24 18.79 -10.10
C LEU A 40 1.03 19.66 -8.86
N MET A 41 0.41 20.85 -9.00
CA MET A 41 0.05 21.70 -7.88
C MET A 41 -0.91 21.01 -6.91
N GLN A 42 -1.97 20.40 -7.43
CA GLN A 42 -2.95 19.67 -6.62
C GLN A 42 -2.31 18.49 -5.89
N GLU A 43 -1.45 17.74 -6.55
CA GLU A 43 -0.74 16.60 -5.97
C GLU A 43 0.22 17.03 -4.87
N LEU A 44 1.01 18.09 -5.09
CA LEU A 44 1.92 18.65 -4.09
C LEU A 44 1.17 19.15 -2.85
N MET A 45 0.00 19.77 -3.04
CA MET A 45 -0.85 20.23 -1.93
C MET A 45 -1.50 19.08 -1.16
N ALA A 46 -1.87 18.00 -1.84
CA ALA A 46 -2.51 16.84 -1.21
C ALA A 46 -1.54 16.02 -0.34
N HIS A 47 -0.25 16.06 -0.66
CA HIS A 47 0.77 15.23 -0.03
C HIS A 47 1.98 16.01 0.49
N ASP A 48 1.82 17.25 0.89
CA ASP A 48 2.88 18.18 1.29
C ASP A 48 3.87 17.56 2.28
N GLN A 49 3.36 16.90 3.36
CA GLN A 49 4.18 16.26 4.38
C GLN A 49 5.05 15.10 3.85
N TRP A 50 4.55 14.38 2.83
CA TRP A 50 5.31 13.29 2.22
C TRP A 50 6.39 13.82 1.29
N TYR A 51 6.12 14.91 0.58
CA TYR A 51 7.12 15.57 -0.25
C TYR A 51 8.29 16.10 0.60
N ASP A 52 8.01 16.77 1.71
CA ASP A 52 9.03 17.24 2.64
C ASP A 52 9.91 16.10 3.18
N GLN A 53 9.32 14.94 3.43
CA GLN A 53 10.01 13.82 4.04
C GLN A 53 10.82 12.96 3.05
N TYR A 54 10.30 12.78 1.83
CA TYR A 54 10.79 11.73 0.94
C TYR A 54 11.51 12.23 -0.31
N LEU A 55 11.39 13.50 -0.67
CA LEU A 55 12.07 14.01 -1.84
C LEU A 55 13.58 14.14 -1.63
N PRO A 56 14.39 13.85 -2.67
CA PRO A 56 15.77 14.28 -2.71
C PRO A 56 15.86 15.81 -2.58
N ALA A 57 16.86 16.30 -1.82
CA ALA A 57 17.00 17.72 -1.54
C ALA A 57 17.06 18.61 -2.81
N GLU A 58 17.62 18.09 -3.89
CA GLU A 58 17.73 18.79 -5.17
C GLU A 58 16.33 18.96 -5.81
N LEU A 59 15.54 17.89 -5.89
CA LEU A 59 14.18 17.95 -6.41
C LEU A 59 13.26 18.79 -5.52
N HIS A 60 13.37 18.65 -4.19
CA HIS A 60 12.65 19.46 -3.23
C HIS A 60 12.93 20.97 -3.45
N SER A 61 14.18 21.37 -3.61
CA SER A 61 14.55 22.78 -3.83
C SER A 61 14.07 23.37 -5.17
N ARG A 62 13.68 22.53 -6.13
CA ARG A 62 13.06 22.97 -7.40
C ARG A 62 11.56 23.21 -7.25
N LEU A 63 10.90 22.49 -6.35
CA LEU A 63 9.46 22.54 -6.15
C LEU A 63 9.03 23.48 -5.03
N PHE A 64 9.87 23.66 -4.00
CA PHE A 64 9.54 24.41 -2.80
C PHE A 64 10.58 25.53 -2.53
N ASP A 65 10.12 26.62 -1.97
CA ASP A 65 10.98 27.69 -1.50
C ASP A 65 11.61 27.37 -0.12
N LYS A 66 12.42 28.32 0.41
CA LYS A 66 13.05 28.17 1.73
C LYS A 66 12.08 28.11 2.91
N LYS A 67 10.81 28.45 2.69
CA LYS A 67 9.76 28.38 3.72
C LYS A 67 8.93 27.10 3.61
N GLY A 68 9.19 26.26 2.59
CA GLY A 68 8.40 25.08 2.28
C GLY A 68 7.12 25.42 1.49
N GLU A 69 7.01 26.63 0.93
CA GLU A 69 5.88 26.98 0.06
C GLU A 69 6.18 26.53 -1.36
N ILE A 70 5.17 26.00 -2.08
CA ILE A 70 5.32 25.58 -3.48
C ILE A 70 5.71 26.81 -4.32
N SER A 71 6.83 26.71 -5.01
CA SER A 71 7.44 27.88 -5.69
C SER A 71 7.98 27.62 -7.08
N PHE A 72 7.71 26.45 -7.69
CA PHE A 72 8.15 26.24 -9.06
C PHE A 72 7.40 27.16 -10.02
N GLN A 73 8.15 27.82 -10.91
CA GLN A 73 7.60 28.81 -11.83
C GLN A 73 7.44 28.26 -13.26
N GLU A 74 8.30 27.35 -13.64
CA GLU A 74 8.31 26.75 -14.96
C GLU A 74 8.49 25.25 -14.86
N LEU A 75 7.70 24.53 -15.64
CA LEU A 75 7.85 23.11 -15.90
C LEU A 75 8.81 22.96 -17.08
N ASP A 76 10.08 22.71 -16.76
CA ASP A 76 11.11 22.49 -17.76
C ASP A 76 11.48 21.00 -17.86
N ASP A 77 12.14 20.63 -18.95
CA ASP A 77 12.56 19.24 -19.19
C ASP A 77 13.49 18.71 -18.09
N ASP A 78 14.31 19.56 -17.49
CA ASP A 78 15.22 19.17 -16.40
C ASP A 78 14.42 18.76 -15.16
N LEU A 79 13.35 19.48 -14.80
CA LEU A 79 12.46 19.13 -13.69
C LEU A 79 11.72 17.82 -13.99
N LEU A 80 11.24 17.64 -15.20
CA LEU A 80 10.57 16.41 -15.64
C LEU A 80 11.52 15.20 -15.53
N ASP A 81 12.77 15.35 -15.96
CA ASP A 81 13.77 14.29 -15.85
C ASP A 81 14.13 13.98 -14.39
N MET A 82 14.16 14.97 -13.51
CA MET A 82 14.35 14.75 -12.08
C MET A 82 13.19 13.94 -11.47
N ILE A 83 11.94 14.28 -11.82
CA ILE A 83 10.74 13.55 -11.37
C ILE A 83 10.77 12.11 -11.90
N ARG A 84 11.07 11.90 -13.19
CA ARG A 84 11.20 10.56 -13.78
C ARG A 84 12.27 9.72 -13.08
N ASN A 85 13.44 10.30 -12.85
CA ASN A 85 14.53 9.59 -12.17
C ASN A 85 14.14 9.20 -10.73
N PHE A 86 13.46 10.08 -10.01
CA PHE A 86 12.93 9.76 -8.68
C PHE A 86 11.95 8.60 -8.77
N ARG A 87 10.91 8.69 -9.62
CA ARG A 87 9.91 7.62 -9.80
C ARG A 87 10.54 6.29 -10.19
N SER A 88 11.39 6.29 -11.19
CA SER A 88 12.08 5.07 -11.65
C SER A 88 12.89 4.41 -10.53
N SER A 89 13.54 5.21 -9.69
CA SER A 89 14.25 4.70 -8.51
C SER A 89 13.29 4.05 -7.50
N VAL A 90 12.18 4.69 -7.19
CA VAL A 90 11.18 4.18 -6.24
C VAL A 90 10.49 2.92 -6.79
N GLU A 91 10.12 2.92 -8.07
CA GLU A 91 9.53 1.75 -8.75
C GLU A 91 10.48 0.55 -8.75
N PHE A 92 11.77 0.80 -8.95
CA PHE A 92 12.79 -0.26 -8.84
C PHE A 92 12.88 -0.81 -7.43
N GLU A 93 12.89 0.05 -6.39
CA GLU A 93 12.89 -0.38 -4.99
C GLU A 93 11.63 -1.19 -4.66
N TRP A 94 10.46 -0.72 -5.09
CA TRP A 94 9.18 -1.41 -4.91
C TRP A 94 9.16 -2.79 -5.59
N SER A 95 9.60 -2.86 -6.84
CA SER A 95 9.69 -4.12 -7.58
C SER A 95 10.58 -5.14 -6.88
N LYS A 96 11.74 -4.69 -6.37
CA LYS A 96 12.68 -5.52 -5.61
C LYS A 96 12.08 -6.00 -4.27
N ALA A 97 11.36 -5.13 -3.57
CA ALA A 97 10.67 -5.45 -2.32
C ALA A 97 9.54 -6.46 -2.57
N SER A 98 8.71 -6.22 -3.58
CA SER A 98 7.61 -7.09 -3.99
C SER A 98 8.11 -8.48 -4.41
N ALA A 99 9.23 -8.55 -5.14
CA ALA A 99 9.83 -9.83 -5.52
C ALA A 99 10.26 -10.65 -4.28
N LYS A 100 10.82 -10.00 -3.26
CA LYS A 100 11.19 -10.65 -1.99
C LYS A 100 9.97 -11.10 -1.20
N ALA A 101 8.93 -10.25 -1.09
CA ALA A 101 7.67 -10.62 -0.43
C ALA A 101 7.03 -11.83 -1.12
N LYS A 102 6.98 -11.84 -2.45
CA LYS A 102 6.49 -12.96 -3.26
C LYS A 102 7.32 -14.24 -3.05
N GLN A 103 8.64 -14.13 -2.98
CA GLN A 103 9.52 -15.26 -2.70
C GLN A 103 9.21 -15.88 -1.34
N ASN A 104 9.05 -15.07 -0.29
CA ASN A 104 8.67 -15.55 1.04
C ASN A 104 7.29 -16.22 1.04
N LYS A 105 6.30 -15.59 0.41
CA LYS A 105 4.96 -16.17 0.23
C LYS A 105 5.03 -17.57 -0.40
N GLN A 106 5.88 -17.77 -1.40
CA GLN A 106 6.11 -19.08 -2.02
C GLN A 106 6.80 -20.09 -1.08
N GLN A 107 7.71 -19.63 -0.21
CA GLN A 107 8.32 -20.52 0.78
C GLN A 107 7.30 -20.96 1.84
N VAL A 108 6.50 -20.04 2.38
CA VAL A 108 5.43 -20.33 3.33
C VAL A 108 4.43 -21.32 2.75
N LYS A 109 4.05 -21.19 1.50
CA LYS A 109 3.11 -22.11 0.81
C LYS A 109 3.54 -23.57 0.85
N LYS A 110 4.84 -23.88 0.89
CA LYS A 110 5.34 -25.26 0.90
C LYS A 110 4.94 -26.02 2.16
N THR A 111 4.84 -25.33 3.30
CA THR A 111 4.53 -25.91 4.61
C THR A 111 3.15 -25.52 5.14
N ALA A 112 2.49 -24.58 4.49
CA ALA A 112 1.21 -24.02 4.90
C ALA A 112 0.07 -25.05 4.87
N SER A 113 -0.91 -24.90 5.77
CA SER A 113 -2.19 -25.58 5.74
C SER A 113 -2.98 -25.26 4.47
N LEU A 114 -4.03 -26.02 4.18
CA LEU A 114 -4.89 -25.79 3.04
C LEU A 114 -5.52 -24.37 3.08
N GLU A 115 -6.04 -23.99 4.25
CA GLU A 115 -6.69 -22.69 4.44
C GLU A 115 -5.69 -21.53 4.29
N LEU A 116 -4.49 -21.67 4.85
CA LEU A 116 -3.45 -20.65 4.64
C LEU A 116 -3.04 -20.55 3.17
N ARG A 117 -2.97 -21.67 2.44
CA ARG A 117 -2.71 -21.63 0.99
C ARG A 117 -3.81 -20.90 0.24
N LYS A 118 -5.08 -21.09 0.59
CA LYS A 118 -6.19 -20.33 0.00
C LYS A 118 -6.00 -18.84 0.23
N LEU A 119 -5.72 -18.39 1.46
CA LEU A 119 -5.43 -16.99 1.73
C LEU A 119 -4.29 -16.46 0.86
N LEU A 120 -3.21 -17.22 0.76
CA LEU A 120 -2.03 -16.84 -0.02
C LEU A 120 -2.28 -16.86 -1.54
N ASP A 121 -3.32 -17.52 -2.01
CA ASP A 121 -3.72 -17.54 -3.43
C ASP A 121 -4.72 -16.43 -3.79
N MET A 122 -5.35 -15.82 -2.80
CA MET A 122 -6.26 -14.70 -3.01
C MET A 122 -5.49 -13.43 -3.40
N THR A 123 -6.09 -12.63 -4.27
CA THR A 123 -5.65 -11.28 -4.58
C THR A 123 -6.53 -10.33 -3.78
N LEU A 124 -6.04 -9.89 -2.63
CA LEU A 124 -6.78 -9.00 -1.73
C LEU A 124 -6.36 -7.52 -1.87
N ALA A 125 -5.36 -7.22 -2.68
CA ALA A 125 -5.01 -5.84 -3.00
C ALA A 125 -6.26 -5.10 -3.52
N GLU A 126 -6.43 -3.86 -3.08
CA GLU A 126 -7.59 -3.00 -3.39
C GLU A 126 -8.93 -3.48 -2.82
N SER A 127 -8.94 -4.51 -1.96
CA SER A 127 -10.14 -4.91 -1.20
C SER A 127 -10.37 -3.96 -0.04
N GLU A 128 -11.64 -3.61 0.22
CA GLU A 128 -12.00 -2.78 1.36
C GLU A 128 -11.85 -3.55 2.67
N VAL A 129 -11.17 -2.96 3.66
CA VAL A 129 -11.01 -3.50 5.01
C VAL A 129 -11.94 -2.74 5.95
N ARG A 130 -13.02 -3.36 6.40
CA ARG A 130 -14.03 -2.69 7.24
C ARG A 130 -13.81 -2.86 8.72
N THR A 131 -13.32 -4.01 9.16
CA THR A 131 -13.07 -4.22 10.58
C THR A 131 -11.85 -5.06 10.85
N ILE A 132 -11.18 -4.73 11.96
CA ILE A 132 -10.11 -5.50 12.58
C ILE A 132 -10.52 -5.70 14.04
N ARG A 133 -10.74 -6.95 14.44
CA ARG A 133 -11.23 -7.27 15.81
C ARG A 133 -10.34 -8.28 16.50
N GLY A 134 -10.27 -8.18 17.81
CA GLY A 134 -9.59 -9.18 18.65
C GLY A 134 -8.07 -9.07 18.64
N ILE A 135 -7.49 -7.89 18.32
CA ILE A 135 -6.03 -7.72 18.20
C ILE A 135 -5.26 -8.12 19.46
N ASP A 136 -5.87 -7.99 20.64
CA ASP A 136 -5.30 -8.36 21.94
C ASP A 136 -5.74 -9.75 22.40
N SER A 137 -6.36 -10.54 21.51
CA SER A 137 -6.88 -11.87 21.86
C SER A 137 -6.09 -12.98 21.16
N LYS A 138 -6.49 -14.24 21.43
CA LYS A 138 -5.92 -15.40 20.73
C LYS A 138 -6.48 -15.59 19.33
N GLU A 139 -7.45 -14.79 18.94
CA GLU A 139 -8.11 -14.83 17.65
C GLU A 139 -8.30 -13.40 17.12
N VAL A 140 -7.85 -13.17 15.91
CA VAL A 140 -8.02 -11.88 15.22
C VAL A 140 -8.85 -12.10 13.97
N THR A 141 -9.88 -11.28 13.81
CA THR A 141 -10.76 -11.33 12.63
C THR A 141 -10.59 -10.06 11.80
N LEU A 142 -10.35 -10.25 10.51
CA LEU A 142 -10.44 -9.20 9.50
C LEU A 142 -11.73 -9.39 8.70
N GLU A 143 -12.49 -8.33 8.54
CA GLU A 143 -13.65 -8.27 7.64
C GLU A 143 -13.24 -7.51 6.39
N VAL A 144 -13.28 -8.19 5.24
CA VAL A 144 -12.76 -7.70 3.97
C VAL A 144 -13.81 -7.85 2.88
N TYR A 145 -13.98 -6.82 2.07
CA TYR A 145 -14.86 -6.81 0.90
C TYR A 145 -14.00 -6.83 -0.36
N PRO A 146 -13.89 -7.99 -1.02
CA PRO A 146 -13.01 -8.14 -2.16
C PRO A 146 -13.53 -7.36 -3.37
N GLN A 147 -12.66 -6.62 -4.03
CA GLN A 147 -13.04 -5.84 -5.22
C GLN A 147 -13.46 -6.73 -6.41
N TRP A 148 -12.94 -7.96 -6.48
CA TRP A 148 -13.26 -8.91 -7.56
C TRP A 148 -14.64 -9.58 -7.43
N ASP A 149 -15.31 -9.45 -6.28
CA ASP A 149 -16.68 -9.95 -6.06
C ASP A 149 -17.43 -9.04 -5.08
N LEU A 150 -18.04 -7.99 -5.63
CA LEU A 150 -18.74 -6.94 -4.87
C LEU A 150 -19.96 -7.44 -4.07
N GLY A 151 -20.43 -8.68 -4.33
CA GLY A 151 -21.52 -9.30 -3.60
C GLY A 151 -21.06 -10.17 -2.43
N LYS A 152 -19.77 -10.20 -2.12
CA LYS A 152 -19.22 -11.07 -1.08
C LYS A 152 -18.46 -10.31 -0.01
N LYS A 153 -18.50 -10.91 1.17
CA LYS A 153 -17.71 -10.54 2.32
C LYS A 153 -16.85 -11.71 2.76
N LEU A 154 -15.60 -11.46 3.06
CA LEU A 154 -14.66 -12.41 3.64
C LEU A 154 -14.48 -12.10 5.12
N LEU A 155 -14.61 -13.10 5.97
CA LEU A 155 -14.13 -13.06 7.34
C LEU A 155 -12.87 -13.94 7.40
N ILE A 156 -11.72 -13.29 7.56
CA ILE A 156 -10.43 -13.96 7.70
C ILE A 156 -10.10 -14.02 9.19
N VAL A 157 -10.13 -15.22 9.75
CA VAL A 157 -9.94 -15.46 11.18
C VAL A 157 -8.57 -16.09 11.39
N PHE A 158 -7.68 -15.37 12.03
CA PHE A 158 -6.36 -15.85 12.45
C PHE A 158 -6.46 -16.44 13.85
N GLY A 159 -6.11 -17.72 14.00
CA GLY A 159 -6.16 -18.46 15.26
C GLY A 159 -4.77 -18.66 15.89
N GLY A 160 -4.76 -18.93 17.20
CA GLY A 160 -3.53 -19.09 17.96
C GLY A 160 -2.62 -17.88 17.93
N VAL A 161 -3.21 -16.67 17.87
CA VAL A 161 -2.48 -15.42 17.84
C VAL A 161 -1.70 -15.23 19.12
N LYS A 162 -0.42 -14.84 18.98
CA LYS A 162 0.48 -14.57 20.09
C LYS A 162 1.25 -13.28 19.83
N GLY A 163 0.67 -12.20 20.33
CA GLY A 163 1.11 -10.85 20.01
C GLY A 163 0.55 -10.38 18.69
N GLY A 164 -0.15 -9.28 18.71
CA GLY A 164 -0.69 -8.61 17.56
C GLY A 164 -0.68 -7.11 17.79
N TRP A 165 -0.60 -6.37 16.71
CA TRP A 165 -0.73 -4.93 16.73
C TRP A 165 -1.44 -4.48 15.45
N ALA A 166 -2.31 -3.49 15.57
CA ALA A 166 -2.96 -2.86 14.43
C ALA A 166 -3.09 -1.35 14.66
N SER A 167 -2.94 -0.59 13.61
CA SER A 167 -3.42 0.80 13.57
C SER A 167 -4.95 0.81 13.61
N GLN A 168 -5.53 1.92 14.03
CA GLN A 168 -6.98 2.12 13.94
C GLN A 168 -7.38 2.30 12.47
N LEU A 169 -8.53 1.74 12.12
CA LEU A 169 -9.18 2.05 10.84
C LEU A 169 -9.76 3.47 10.88
N HIS A 170 -9.87 4.09 9.72
CA HIS A 170 -10.49 5.40 9.61
C HIS A 170 -12.01 5.26 9.74
N PRO A 171 -12.66 6.00 10.65
CA PRO A 171 -14.09 5.79 10.92
C PRO A 171 -15.00 6.28 9.80
N ASP A 172 -14.53 7.25 9.01
CA ASP A 172 -15.35 7.96 8.02
C ASP A 172 -14.99 7.64 6.56
N ASP A 173 -13.88 6.93 6.32
CA ASP A 173 -13.39 6.58 5.00
C ASP A 173 -13.12 5.10 4.85
N ALA A 174 -13.23 4.60 3.62
CA ALA A 174 -12.88 3.22 3.33
C ALA A 174 -11.36 3.04 3.39
N ASP A 175 -10.91 2.09 4.22
CA ASP A 175 -9.53 1.62 4.20
C ASP A 175 -9.37 0.46 3.21
N TRP A 176 -8.38 0.55 2.36
CA TRP A 176 -8.10 -0.45 1.33
C TRP A 176 -6.90 -1.31 1.72
N TRP A 177 -6.95 -2.58 1.36
CA TRP A 177 -5.81 -3.48 1.48
C TRP A 177 -4.76 -3.10 0.43
N LEU A 178 -3.65 -2.55 0.88
CA LEU A 178 -2.62 -2.01 0.00
C LEU A 178 -1.54 -3.03 -0.34
N ALA A 179 -1.05 -3.74 0.67
CA ALA A 179 -0.03 -4.77 0.51
C ALA A 179 -0.02 -5.74 1.69
N ASP A 180 0.48 -6.95 1.46
CA ASP A 180 0.72 -7.93 2.53
C ASP A 180 2.05 -8.67 2.37
N GLU A 181 2.56 -9.12 3.49
CA GLU A 181 3.72 -9.99 3.58
C GLU A 181 3.46 -11.11 4.58
N ILE A 182 3.99 -12.29 4.30
CA ILE A 182 3.94 -13.41 5.22
C ILE A 182 5.30 -14.10 5.33
N PHE A 183 5.63 -14.52 6.54
CA PHE A 183 6.88 -15.20 6.87
C PHE A 183 6.60 -16.40 7.77
N ALA A 184 7.51 -17.40 7.76
CA ALA A 184 7.57 -18.32 8.88
C ALA A 184 8.02 -17.56 10.14
N ASP A 185 7.41 -17.83 11.28
CA ASP A 185 7.82 -17.24 12.54
C ASP A 185 9.08 -17.94 13.04
N GLU A 186 10.19 -17.23 13.12
CA GLU A 186 11.49 -17.79 13.52
C GLU A 186 11.54 -18.13 15.03
N GLU A 187 10.64 -17.54 15.83
CA GLU A 187 10.57 -17.73 17.28
C GLU A 187 9.56 -18.80 17.72
N ARG A 188 8.68 -19.22 16.79
CA ARG A 188 7.58 -20.15 17.07
C ARG A 188 7.49 -21.24 16.02
N GLU A 189 7.64 -22.47 16.45
CA GLU A 189 7.43 -23.62 15.57
C GLU A 189 5.98 -23.68 15.04
N ASN A 190 5.82 -23.95 13.75
CA ASN A 190 4.55 -24.02 13.04
C ASN A 190 3.69 -22.74 13.11
N ALA A 191 4.32 -21.60 13.31
CA ALA A 191 3.66 -20.30 13.30
C ALA A 191 4.14 -19.43 12.14
N TYR A 192 3.35 -18.40 11.85
CA TYR A 192 3.59 -17.46 10.77
C TYR A 192 3.44 -16.02 11.28
N GLN A 193 4.21 -15.12 10.71
CA GLN A 193 4.03 -13.69 10.87
C GLN A 193 3.32 -13.14 9.64
N PHE A 194 2.24 -12.44 9.85
CA PHE A 194 1.47 -11.75 8.82
C PHE A 194 1.57 -10.25 9.06
N HIS A 195 1.95 -9.55 8.03
CA HIS A 195 1.99 -8.09 8.01
C HIS A 195 1.10 -7.60 6.87
N MET A 196 0.19 -6.71 7.16
CA MET A 196 -0.69 -6.08 6.19
C MET A 196 -0.58 -4.57 6.29
N MET A 197 -0.55 -3.92 5.17
CA MET A 197 -0.70 -2.48 5.02
C MET A 197 -2.09 -2.20 4.49
N PHE A 198 -2.80 -1.28 5.12
CA PHE A 198 -4.10 -0.80 4.68
C PHE A 198 -4.14 0.72 4.78
N GLY A 199 -5.11 1.37 4.14
CA GLY A 199 -5.26 2.81 4.23
C GLY A 199 -6.06 3.39 3.08
N ASN A 200 -6.10 4.71 3.05
CA ASN A 200 -6.74 5.52 2.03
C ASN A 200 -5.75 6.55 1.46
N SER A 201 -6.25 7.57 0.77
CA SER A 201 -5.42 8.63 0.20
C SER A 201 -4.71 9.51 1.23
N GLU A 202 -5.18 9.52 2.50
CA GLU A 202 -4.68 10.43 3.53
C GLU A 202 -3.73 9.73 4.53
N ALA A 203 -3.99 8.46 4.83
CA ALA A 203 -3.26 7.76 5.86
C ALA A 203 -3.04 6.28 5.56
N VAL A 204 -1.98 5.74 6.13
CA VAL A 204 -1.58 4.34 6.04
C VAL A 204 -1.56 3.71 7.42
N GLY A 205 -2.23 2.58 7.56
CA GLY A 205 -2.23 1.75 8.76
C GLY A 205 -1.56 0.39 8.53
N LEU A 206 -1.18 -0.25 9.60
CA LEU A 206 -0.51 -1.55 9.59
C LEU A 206 -1.21 -2.54 10.51
N VAL A 207 -1.21 -3.82 10.12
CA VAL A 207 -1.49 -4.97 10.98
C VAL A 207 -0.27 -5.85 11.03
N GLN A 208 0.08 -6.32 12.23
CA GLN A 208 1.13 -7.30 12.44
C GLN A 208 0.62 -8.38 13.39
N LEU A 209 0.69 -9.64 12.98
CA LEU A 209 0.21 -10.78 13.76
C LEU A 209 1.24 -11.90 13.71
N SER A 210 1.43 -12.63 14.85
CA SER A 210 2.02 -13.96 14.88
C SER A 210 0.90 -14.96 15.17
N PHE A 211 0.67 -15.93 14.28
CA PHE A 211 -0.47 -16.86 14.35
C PHE A 211 -0.07 -18.28 13.95
N THR A 212 -0.90 -19.27 14.28
CA THR A 212 -0.65 -20.68 13.92
C THR A 212 -1.61 -21.22 12.88
N ASP A 213 -2.81 -20.69 12.80
CA ASP A 213 -3.81 -21.15 11.83
C ASP A 213 -4.64 -19.99 11.31
N VAL A 214 -5.35 -20.22 10.21
CA VAL A 214 -6.28 -19.27 9.62
C VAL A 214 -7.49 -20.02 9.07
N THR A 215 -8.66 -19.40 9.18
CA THR A 215 -9.90 -19.89 8.57
C THR A 215 -10.52 -18.74 7.78
N ILE A 216 -11.07 -19.04 6.60
CA ILE A 216 -11.70 -18.06 5.73
C ILE A 216 -13.19 -18.46 5.59
N TYR A 217 -14.05 -17.54 5.96
CA TYR A 217 -15.49 -17.66 5.74
C TYR A 217 -15.91 -16.69 4.63
N GLU A 218 -16.50 -17.24 3.58
CA GLU A 218 -17.14 -16.46 2.53
C GLU A 218 -18.61 -16.32 2.88
N GLN A 219 -19.13 -15.10 2.85
CA GLN A 219 -20.52 -14.79 3.13
C GLN A 219 -21.05 -13.93 1.98
N ASP A 220 -22.29 -14.18 1.57
CA ASP A 220 -22.97 -13.27 0.66
C ASP A 220 -23.27 -11.97 1.42
N ASP A 221 -22.85 -10.85 0.84
CA ASP A 221 -23.21 -9.53 1.36
C ASP A 221 -24.62 -9.23 0.85
N ILE A 222 -25.62 -9.55 1.68
CA ILE A 222 -27.00 -9.20 1.40
C ILE A 222 -27.08 -7.70 1.63
N PHE A 223 -27.01 -6.93 0.54
CA PHE A 223 -27.36 -5.51 0.60
C PHE A 223 -28.85 -5.44 0.96
N ASP A 224 -29.16 -5.15 2.21
CA ASP A 224 -30.49 -4.69 2.61
C ASP A 224 -30.70 -3.30 1.97
N PHE A 225 -31.42 -3.27 0.84
CA PHE A 225 -31.85 -2.05 0.18
C PHE A 225 -33.02 -1.40 0.93
#